data_95a49bc7634f881210e15f87abef4723
#
_entry.id   95a49bc7634f881210e15f87abef4723
#
_cell.length_a   1.000
_cell.length_b   1.000
_cell.length_c   1.000
_cell.angle_alpha   90.00
_cell.angle_beta   90.00
_cell.angle_gamma   90.00
#
_symmetry.space_group_name_H-M   'P 1'
#
loop_
_entity.id
_entity.type
_entity.pdbx_description
1 polymer ?
#
loop_
_entity_poly.entity_id
_entity_poly.type
_entity_poly.pdbx_seq_one_letter_code
_entity_poly.pdbx_strand_id
1 'polypeptide(L)'
;MDSVIHEFSAQVSDADGHVYVARAAGRQRKGGTWVGWIEFAPRGSGGMLRKSPIETTQPNREALEYWASGLEPVYLEGALERALTSRSRSRTSLR
;
A
#
# COMPACT_ATOMS: atom_id res chain seq x y z
N MET A 1 10.17 -9.33 8.56
CA MET A 1 9.84 -9.99 7.29
C MET A 1 8.44 -9.57 6.84
N ASP A 2 8.32 -9.17 5.59
CA ASP A 2 7.04 -8.66 5.09
C ASP A 2 6.16 -9.81 4.63
N SER A 3 4.87 -9.65 4.86
CA SER A 3 3.88 -10.65 4.47
C SER A 3 2.80 -9.99 3.63
N VAL A 4 2.29 -10.74 2.65
CA VAL A 4 1.10 -10.31 1.95
C VAL A 4 -0.10 -10.61 2.84
N ILE A 5 -0.89 -9.58 3.10
CA ILE A 5 -2.02 -9.69 4.02
C ILE A 5 -3.31 -9.91 3.26
N HIS A 6 -3.48 -9.23 2.11
CA HIS A 6 -4.74 -9.33 1.35
C HIS A 6 -4.48 -8.85 -0.07
N GLU A 7 -5.01 -9.56 -1.05
CA GLU A 7 -4.90 -9.16 -2.45
C GLU A 7 -6.25 -8.64 -2.92
N PHE A 8 -6.23 -7.47 -3.55
CA PHE A 8 -7.45 -6.83 -4.00
C PHE A 8 -7.73 -7.20 -5.45
N SER A 9 -9.00 -7.46 -5.76
CA SER A 9 -9.39 -7.79 -7.11
C SER A 9 -9.54 -6.54 -7.99
N ALA A 10 -9.83 -5.40 -7.38
CA ALA A 10 -10.01 -4.17 -8.14
C ALA A 10 -8.67 -3.63 -8.61
N GLN A 11 -8.66 -3.09 -9.83
CA GLN A 11 -7.48 -2.41 -10.35
C GLN A 11 -7.56 -0.94 -10.03
N VAL A 12 -6.41 -0.30 -9.89
CA VAL A 12 -6.32 1.10 -9.50
C VAL A 12 -5.52 1.85 -10.55
N SER A 13 -5.96 3.05 -10.91
CA SER A 13 -5.26 3.86 -11.92
C SER A 13 -4.77 5.15 -11.31
N ASP A 14 -3.61 5.61 -11.79
CA ASP A 14 -3.12 6.93 -11.40
C ASP A 14 -3.65 7.98 -12.37
N ALA A 15 -3.25 9.24 -12.14
CA ALA A 15 -3.74 10.36 -12.95
C ALA A 15 -3.32 10.27 -14.40
N ASP A 16 -2.24 9.57 -14.68
CA ASP A 16 -1.72 9.42 -16.04
C ASP A 16 -2.28 8.20 -16.75
N GLY A 17 -3.18 7.47 -16.09
CA GLY A 17 -3.78 6.30 -16.71
C GLY A 17 -3.02 5.01 -16.53
N HIS A 18 -1.94 5.01 -15.76
CA HIS A 18 -1.23 3.77 -15.46
C HIS A 18 -2.05 2.92 -14.51
N VAL A 19 -2.14 1.63 -14.79
CA VAL A 19 -2.99 0.70 -14.05
C VAL A 19 -2.13 -0.18 -13.17
N TYR A 20 -2.59 -0.39 -11.95
CA TYR A 20 -1.87 -1.18 -10.96
C TYR A 20 -2.79 -2.22 -10.33
N VAL A 21 -2.18 -3.31 -9.89
CA VAL A 21 -2.82 -4.30 -9.04
C VAL A 21 -2.35 -4.04 -7.61
N ALA A 22 -3.30 -3.97 -6.68
CA ALA A 22 -3.00 -3.59 -5.30
C ALA A 22 -3.05 -4.79 -4.38
N ARG A 23 -2.20 -4.75 -3.36
CA ARG A 23 -2.26 -5.73 -2.28
C ARG A 23 -1.87 -5.04 -0.98
N ALA A 24 -2.45 -5.49 0.12
CA ALA A 24 -2.03 -5.04 1.44
C ALA A 24 -0.90 -5.92 1.92
N ALA A 25 0.12 -5.29 2.46
CA ALA A 25 1.26 -5.99 3.03
C ALA A 25 1.47 -5.50 4.44
N GLY A 26 2.20 -6.27 5.22
CA GLY A 26 2.46 -5.86 6.59
C GLY A 26 3.61 -6.61 7.19
N ARG A 27 3.99 -6.19 8.40
CA ARG A 27 5.01 -6.89 9.16
C ARG A 27 4.78 -6.65 10.62
N GLN A 28 5.27 -7.60 11.41
CA GLN A 28 5.20 -7.50 12.85
C GLN A 28 6.36 -6.65 13.35
N ARG A 29 6.06 -5.75 14.26
CA ARG A 29 7.07 -4.95 14.90
C ARG A 29 7.45 -5.57 16.23
N LYS A 30 8.62 -5.14 16.72
CA LYS A 30 9.03 -5.44 18.06
C LYS A 30 7.90 -5.05 19.03
N GLY A 31 7.55 -5.93 19.91
CA GLY A 31 6.45 -5.70 20.83
C GLY A 31 5.13 -6.30 20.37
N GLY A 32 5.07 -6.83 19.16
CA GLY A 32 3.93 -7.63 18.72
C GLY A 32 2.92 -6.94 17.84
N THR A 33 2.95 -5.61 17.77
CA THR A 33 2.01 -4.92 16.88
C THR A 33 2.39 -5.15 15.43
N TRP A 34 1.42 -4.95 14.55
CA TRP A 34 1.59 -5.11 13.11
C TRP A 34 1.35 -3.79 12.42
N VAL A 35 2.21 -3.46 11.48
CA VAL A 35 1.99 -2.29 10.61
C VAL A 35 1.64 -2.79 9.23
N GLY A 36 0.82 -2.00 8.53
CA GLY A 36 0.37 -2.37 7.19
C GLY A 36 0.48 -1.20 6.23
N TRP A 37 0.67 -1.54 4.97
CA TRP A 37 0.74 -0.57 3.88
C TRP A 37 0.18 -1.23 2.62
N ILE A 38 0.03 -0.44 1.56
CA ILE A 38 -0.48 -0.96 0.30
C ILE A 38 0.64 -0.94 -0.73
N GLU A 39 0.77 -2.04 -1.45
CA GLU A 39 1.74 -2.17 -2.54
C GLU A 39 0.99 -2.20 -3.87
N PHE A 40 1.56 -1.55 -4.86
CA PHE A 40 0.95 -1.42 -6.18
C PHE A 40 1.91 -1.93 -7.22
N ALA A 41 1.51 -3.00 -7.93
CA ALA A 41 2.31 -3.58 -8.99
C ALA A 41 1.75 -3.11 -10.33
N PRO A 42 2.58 -2.47 -11.18
CA PRO A 42 2.08 -2.03 -12.48
C PRO A 42 1.64 -3.22 -13.33
N ARG A 43 0.56 -3.03 -14.07
CA ARG A 43 0.05 -4.08 -14.95
C ARG A 43 0.97 -4.30 -16.16
N GLY A 44 1.54 -3.29 -16.68
CA GLY A 44 2.39 -3.44 -17.86
C GLY A 44 3.81 -3.83 -17.49
N SER A 45 4.62 -4.11 -18.47
CA SER A 45 6.03 -4.39 -18.27
C SER A 45 6.77 -3.07 -18.04
N GLY A 46 7.89 -3.16 -17.33
CA GLY A 46 8.79 -2.03 -17.17
C GLY A 46 8.46 -1.09 -16.04
N GLY A 47 7.42 -1.33 -15.28
CA GLY A 47 7.08 -0.48 -14.15
C GLY A 47 7.72 -0.96 -12.87
N MET A 48 7.76 -0.08 -11.87
CA MET A 48 8.30 -0.40 -10.55
C MET A 48 7.18 -0.59 -9.55
N LEU A 49 7.40 -1.51 -8.63
CA LEU A 49 6.49 -1.66 -7.49
C LEU A 49 6.47 -0.36 -6.69
N ARG A 50 5.28 0.10 -6.32
CA ARG A 50 5.10 1.29 -5.49
C ARG A 50 4.54 0.88 -4.15
N LYS A 51 4.98 1.53 -3.10
CA LYS A 51 4.49 1.26 -1.76
C LYS A 51 4.01 2.54 -1.12
N SER A 52 2.85 2.47 -0.48
CA SER A 52 2.39 3.60 0.32
C SER A 52 3.22 3.69 1.60
N PRO A 53 3.18 4.83 2.30
CA PRO A 53 3.66 4.86 3.67
C PRO A 53 2.84 3.91 4.52
N ILE A 54 3.23 3.72 5.77
CA ILE A 54 2.45 2.91 6.70
C ILE A 54 1.07 3.54 6.83
N GLU A 55 0.04 2.72 6.56
CA GLU A 55 -1.34 3.19 6.57
C GLU A 55 -2.05 2.87 7.87
N THR A 56 -1.61 1.85 8.57
CA THR A 56 -2.28 1.44 9.79
C THR A 56 -1.32 0.71 10.72
N THR A 57 -1.62 0.77 12.01
CA THR A 57 -0.96 -0.07 13.02
C THR A 57 -2.07 -0.81 13.75
N GLN A 58 -1.92 -2.13 13.84
CA GLN A 58 -2.94 -2.99 14.42
C GLN A 58 -2.32 -3.83 15.53
N PRO A 59 -3.13 -4.28 16.51
CA PRO A 59 -2.57 -5.05 17.61
C PRO A 59 -2.05 -6.43 17.23
N ASN A 60 -2.55 -7.02 16.13
CA ASN A 60 -2.12 -8.35 15.71
C ASN A 60 -2.42 -8.51 14.23
N ARG A 61 -1.98 -9.66 13.67
CA ARG A 61 -2.15 -9.92 12.25
C ARG A 61 -3.62 -10.06 11.87
N GLU A 62 -4.41 -10.66 12.73
CA GLU A 62 -5.84 -10.87 12.43
C GLU A 62 -6.56 -9.53 12.28
N ALA A 63 -6.26 -8.57 13.15
CA ALA A 63 -6.84 -7.24 13.05
C ALA A 63 -6.39 -6.54 11.77
N LEU A 64 -5.15 -6.77 11.37
CA LEU A 64 -4.64 -6.19 10.13
C LEU A 64 -5.36 -6.79 8.92
N GLU A 65 -5.60 -8.09 8.93
CA GLU A 65 -6.34 -8.74 7.86
C GLU A 65 -7.76 -8.20 7.77
N TYR A 66 -8.39 -7.99 8.90
CA TYR A 66 -9.75 -7.46 8.93
C TYR A 66 -9.77 -6.04 8.35
N TRP A 67 -8.82 -5.21 8.77
CA TRP A 67 -8.70 -3.85 8.25
C TRP A 67 -8.56 -3.87 6.72
N ALA A 68 -7.66 -4.70 6.22
CA ALA A 68 -7.35 -4.74 4.79
C ALA A 68 -8.56 -5.21 3.99
N SER A 69 -9.28 -6.20 4.48
CA SER A 69 -10.38 -6.79 3.74
C SER A 69 -11.55 -5.82 3.58
N GLY A 70 -11.62 -4.78 4.41
CA GLY A 70 -12.69 -3.79 4.32
C GLY A 70 -12.37 -2.58 3.47
N LEU A 71 -11.18 -2.51 2.89
CA LEU A 71 -10.80 -1.33 2.11
C LEU A 71 -11.49 -1.33 0.75
N GLU A 72 -11.99 -0.16 0.36
CA GLU A 72 -12.71 0.01 -0.88
C GLU A 72 -11.83 0.65 -1.94
N PRO A 73 -12.23 0.57 -3.22
CA PRO A 73 -11.40 1.12 -4.29
C PRO A 73 -11.02 2.59 -4.10
N VAL A 74 -11.93 3.39 -3.57
CA VAL A 74 -11.62 4.81 -3.37
C VAL A 74 -10.47 4.98 -2.38
N TYR A 75 -10.41 4.12 -1.36
CA TYR A 75 -9.28 4.15 -0.43
C TYR A 75 -7.99 3.80 -1.15
N LEU A 76 -8.04 2.78 -2.01
CA LEU A 76 -6.85 2.33 -2.72
C LEU A 76 -6.34 3.42 -3.66
N GLU A 77 -7.23 4.19 -4.26
CA GLU A 77 -6.80 5.31 -5.09
C GLU A 77 -6.03 6.34 -4.29
N GLY A 78 -6.52 6.65 -3.09
CA GLY A 78 -5.81 7.57 -2.22
C GLY A 78 -4.47 7.02 -1.78
N ALA A 79 -4.41 5.72 -1.49
CA ALA A 79 -3.16 5.10 -1.09
C ALA A 79 -2.14 5.10 -2.24
N LEU A 80 -2.61 4.92 -3.47
CA LEU A 80 -1.71 5.01 -4.62
C LEU A 80 -1.13 6.41 -4.74
N GLU A 81 -1.96 7.41 -4.57
CA GLU A 81 -1.51 8.79 -4.59
C GLU A 81 -0.44 9.02 -3.54
N ARG A 82 -0.65 8.50 -2.34
CA ARG A 82 0.36 8.61 -1.27
C ARG A 82 1.64 7.86 -1.63
N ALA A 83 1.52 6.73 -2.30
CA ALA A 83 2.69 5.97 -2.72
C ALA A 83 3.54 6.74 -3.71
N LEU A 84 2.89 7.43 -4.64
CA LEU A 84 3.60 8.20 -5.65
C LEU A 84 4.15 9.51 -5.07
N THR A 85 3.35 10.17 -4.27
CA THR A 85 3.71 11.47 -3.69
C THR A 85 4.79 11.34 -2.62
N SER A 86 4.78 10.24 -1.91
CA SER A 86 5.73 10.01 -0.84
C SER A 86 7.17 10.10 -1.34
N ARG A 87 7.46 9.57 -2.52
CA ARG A 87 8.79 9.65 -3.10
C ARG A 87 9.16 11.10 -3.42
N SER A 88 8.24 11.81 -4.04
CA SER A 88 8.47 13.20 -4.39
C SER A 88 8.71 14.05 -3.16
N ARG A 89 7.89 13.80 -2.14
CA ARG A 89 8.00 14.58 -0.91
C ARG A 89 9.33 14.35 -0.22
N SER A 90 9.80 13.11 -0.23
CA SER A 90 11.09 12.77 0.35
C SER A 90 12.20 13.58 -0.30
N ARG A 91 12.18 13.66 -1.61
CA ARG A 91 13.17 14.43 -2.34
C ARG A 91 13.09 15.89 -2.03
N THR A 92 11.86 16.40 -1.96
CA THR A 92 11.64 17.81 -1.69
C THR A 92 12.14 18.19 -0.30
N SER A 93 11.97 17.33 0.65
CA SER A 93 12.35 17.63 2.02
C SER A 93 13.85 17.73 2.22
N LEU A 94 14.61 17.32 1.24
CA LEU A 94 16.08 17.41 1.34
C LEU A 94 16.60 18.82 1.07
N ARG A 95 15.80 19.73 0.61
CA ARG A 95 16.23 21.10 0.34
C ARG A 95 16.27 21.96 1.56
#